data_a3acbab23fa63a056c18741639c02517
#
_entry.id   a3acbab23fa63a056c18741639c02517
#
_cell.length_a   1.000
_cell.length_b   1.000
_cell.length_c   1.000
_cell.angle_alpha   90.00
_cell.angle_beta   90.00
_cell.angle_gamma   90.00
#
_symmetry.space_group_name_H-M   'P 1'
#
loop_
_entity.id
_entity.type
_entity.pdbx_description
1 polymer ?
#
loop_
_entity_poly.entity_id
_entity_poly.type
_entity_poly.pdbx_seq_one_letter_code
_entity_poly.pdbx_strand_id
1 'polypeptide(L)'
;DPDIPEEIDINDLDPLVLQDLKSLSKENSEAVAKHMIMAATWMDDDPKLALRHARAAKDRAGRVAIAREVNGIAAYRASEWKEALSELRAARRISGGPGMLAVMADCERGLGRPEKALELGRSEEAKELDKESATELAIVLAGARLDLDQPESAVVTIQRAQPDRNDRGVSACRLSYAYANALLAAGRNDEAHEWFEHTIA
;
A
#
# COMPACT_ATOMS: atom_id res chain seq x y z
N ASP A 1 -17.61 -17.83 5.22
CA ASP A 1 -17.37 -16.41 5.55
C ASP A 1 -17.13 -16.29 7.05
N PRO A 2 -16.26 -15.37 7.50
CA PRO A 2 -16.13 -15.08 8.92
C PRO A 2 -17.36 -14.36 9.47
N ASP A 3 -17.64 -14.52 10.76
CA ASP A 3 -18.80 -13.93 11.41
C ASP A 3 -18.70 -12.40 11.47
N ILE A 4 -19.85 -11.74 11.32
CA ILE A 4 -19.97 -10.27 11.42
C ILE A 4 -20.86 -9.96 12.63
N PRO A 5 -20.39 -9.11 13.57
CA PRO A 5 -21.23 -8.63 14.67
C PRO A 5 -22.49 -7.92 14.16
N GLU A 6 -23.60 -8.07 14.89
CA GLU A 6 -24.90 -7.50 14.49
C GLU A 6 -24.92 -5.96 14.48
N GLU A 7 -24.08 -5.36 15.32
CA GLU A 7 -23.97 -3.91 15.49
C GLU A 7 -23.25 -3.17 14.35
N ILE A 8 -22.68 -3.88 13.37
CA ILE A 8 -21.97 -3.23 12.26
C ILE A 8 -22.93 -2.46 11.37
N ASP A 9 -22.71 -1.14 11.28
CA ASP A 9 -23.49 -0.23 10.46
C ASP A 9 -22.76 0.06 9.14
N ILE A 10 -23.41 -0.22 8.01
CA ILE A 10 -22.85 0.04 6.68
C ILE A 10 -22.57 1.52 6.41
N ASN A 11 -23.23 2.42 7.15
CA ASN A 11 -22.99 3.86 7.02
C ASN A 11 -21.64 4.31 7.60
N ASP A 12 -20.93 3.44 8.31
CA ASP A 12 -19.56 3.67 8.73
C ASP A 12 -18.57 3.58 7.56
N LEU A 13 -18.99 3.03 6.42
CA LEU A 13 -18.21 2.98 5.21
C LEU A 13 -18.31 4.31 4.44
N ASP A 14 -17.22 4.71 3.76
CA ASP A 14 -17.21 5.90 2.92
C ASP A 14 -18.36 5.87 1.92
N PRO A 15 -19.16 6.96 1.81
CA PRO A 15 -20.28 7.03 0.85
C PRO A 15 -19.89 6.75 -0.59
N LEU A 16 -18.69 7.11 -1.02
CA LEU A 16 -18.18 6.81 -2.37
C LEU A 16 -17.99 5.30 -2.57
N VAL A 17 -17.52 4.60 -1.55
CA VAL A 17 -17.38 3.14 -1.59
C VAL A 17 -18.75 2.47 -1.63
N LEU A 18 -19.72 2.94 -0.83
CA LEU A 18 -21.10 2.46 -0.87
C LEU A 18 -21.72 2.65 -2.25
N GLN A 19 -21.40 3.75 -2.93
CA GLN A 19 -21.87 4.02 -4.29
C GLN A 19 -21.30 2.99 -5.28
N ASP A 20 -20.06 2.58 -5.15
CA ASP A 20 -19.44 1.56 -6.00
C ASP A 20 -20.10 0.19 -5.85
N LEU A 21 -20.76 -0.08 -4.73
CA LEU A 21 -21.49 -1.32 -4.46
C LEU A 21 -22.92 -1.35 -5.01
N LYS A 22 -23.43 -0.25 -5.56
CA LYS A 22 -24.81 -0.15 -6.06
C LYS A 22 -25.13 -1.07 -7.24
N SER A 23 -24.12 -1.54 -7.95
CA SER A 23 -24.28 -2.52 -9.02
C SER A 23 -24.66 -3.93 -8.52
N LEU A 24 -24.52 -4.17 -7.22
CA LEU A 24 -24.85 -5.43 -6.56
C LEU A 24 -26.30 -5.45 -6.09
N SER A 25 -26.87 -6.66 -5.85
CA SER A 25 -28.12 -6.76 -5.14
C SER A 25 -28.01 -6.14 -3.75
N LYS A 26 -29.12 -5.69 -3.17
CA LYS A 26 -29.13 -5.07 -1.84
C LYS A 26 -28.47 -5.97 -0.77
N GLU A 27 -28.83 -7.25 -0.76
CA GLU A 27 -28.28 -8.24 0.17
C GLU A 27 -26.76 -8.37 0.02
N ASN A 28 -26.26 -8.53 -1.21
CA ASN A 28 -24.83 -8.60 -1.48
C ASN A 28 -24.10 -7.31 -1.14
N SER A 29 -24.70 -6.16 -1.49
CA SER A 29 -24.12 -4.85 -1.18
C SER A 29 -23.93 -4.67 0.33
N GLU A 30 -24.91 -5.01 1.14
CA GLU A 30 -24.84 -4.94 2.60
C GLU A 30 -23.78 -5.91 3.16
N ALA A 31 -23.75 -7.15 2.69
CA ALA A 31 -22.76 -8.15 3.12
C ALA A 31 -21.33 -7.72 2.77
N VAL A 32 -21.12 -7.24 1.55
CA VAL A 32 -19.81 -6.73 1.09
C VAL A 32 -19.37 -5.54 1.93
N ALA A 33 -20.25 -4.56 2.15
CA ALA A 33 -19.95 -3.37 2.96
C ALA A 33 -19.53 -3.76 4.39
N LYS A 34 -20.27 -4.67 5.02
CA LYS A 34 -19.95 -5.15 6.37
C LYS A 34 -18.60 -5.87 6.42
N HIS A 35 -18.30 -6.75 5.49
CA HIS A 35 -17.00 -7.42 5.40
C HIS A 35 -15.85 -6.42 5.16
N MET A 36 -16.07 -5.38 4.36
CA MET A 36 -15.07 -4.33 4.15
C MET A 36 -14.80 -3.54 5.43
N ILE A 37 -15.81 -3.21 6.20
CA ILE A 37 -15.67 -2.56 7.51
C ILE A 37 -14.87 -3.45 8.47
N MET A 38 -15.18 -4.73 8.53
CA MET A 38 -14.44 -5.68 9.37
C MET A 38 -12.99 -5.83 8.93
N ALA A 39 -12.74 -5.87 7.63
CA ALA A 39 -11.36 -5.90 7.09
C ALA A 39 -10.58 -4.66 7.54
N ALA A 40 -11.16 -3.47 7.42
CA ALA A 40 -10.53 -2.23 7.87
C ALA A 40 -10.28 -2.23 9.38
N THR A 41 -11.23 -2.72 10.17
CA THR A 41 -11.13 -2.77 11.64
C THR A 41 -9.96 -3.63 12.10
N TRP A 42 -9.75 -4.78 11.48
CA TRP A 42 -8.73 -5.75 11.89
C TRP A 42 -7.41 -5.64 11.13
N MET A 43 -7.29 -4.69 10.20
CA MET A 43 -6.15 -4.59 9.30
C MET A 43 -4.80 -4.54 10.01
N ASP A 44 -4.70 -3.82 11.10
CA ASP A 44 -3.46 -3.65 11.86
C ASP A 44 -3.30 -4.69 12.98
N ASP A 45 -4.39 -5.02 13.69
CA ASP A 45 -4.34 -5.88 14.88
C ASP A 45 -4.37 -7.38 14.55
N ASP A 46 -5.14 -7.78 13.54
CA ASP A 46 -5.22 -9.16 13.06
C ASP A 46 -5.33 -9.20 11.54
N PRO A 47 -4.22 -9.04 10.81
CA PRO A 47 -4.23 -9.02 9.35
C PRO A 47 -4.79 -10.29 8.70
N LYS A 48 -4.65 -11.45 9.36
CA LYS A 48 -5.21 -12.72 8.85
C LYS A 48 -6.73 -12.72 8.91
N LEU A 49 -7.32 -12.20 9.98
CA LEU A 49 -8.77 -12.06 10.09
C LEU A 49 -9.27 -11.00 9.11
N ALA A 50 -8.57 -9.86 9.00
CA ALA A 50 -8.87 -8.83 8.01
C ALA A 50 -8.90 -9.42 6.59
N LEU A 51 -7.92 -10.26 6.24
CA LEU A 51 -7.85 -10.92 4.95
C LEU A 51 -9.03 -11.87 4.71
N ARG A 52 -9.47 -12.60 5.72
CA ARG A 52 -10.66 -13.47 5.61
C ARG A 52 -11.92 -12.66 5.27
N HIS A 53 -12.11 -11.52 5.94
CA HIS A 53 -13.22 -10.62 5.62
C HIS A 53 -13.09 -10.00 4.23
N ALA A 54 -11.89 -9.56 3.86
CA ALA A 54 -11.62 -8.99 2.55
C ALA A 54 -11.87 -10.01 1.41
N ARG A 55 -11.48 -11.26 1.60
CA ARG A 55 -11.77 -12.35 0.65
C ARG A 55 -13.28 -12.58 0.51
N ALA A 56 -14.02 -12.58 1.62
CA ALA A 56 -15.47 -12.72 1.60
C ALA A 56 -16.14 -11.59 0.81
N ALA A 57 -15.68 -10.34 0.98
CA ALA A 57 -16.15 -9.20 0.20
C ALA A 57 -15.86 -9.40 -1.29
N LYS A 58 -14.64 -9.75 -1.65
CA LYS A 58 -14.22 -9.97 -3.04
C LYS A 58 -14.97 -11.13 -3.69
N ASP A 59 -15.22 -12.22 -3.00
CA ASP A 59 -15.95 -13.37 -3.55
C ASP A 59 -17.38 -13.01 -3.95
N ARG A 60 -17.99 -12.06 -3.26
CA ARG A 60 -19.32 -11.53 -3.56
C ARG A 60 -19.31 -10.40 -4.59
N ALA A 61 -18.22 -9.69 -4.73
CA ALA A 61 -18.11 -8.46 -5.54
C ALA A 61 -16.85 -8.46 -6.43
N GLY A 62 -16.47 -9.58 -7.00
CA GLY A 62 -15.24 -9.74 -7.76
C GLY A 62 -15.12 -8.89 -9.03
N ARG A 63 -16.20 -8.24 -9.46
CA ARG A 63 -16.21 -7.29 -10.58
C ARG A 63 -16.13 -5.83 -10.14
N VAL A 64 -16.14 -5.58 -8.83
CA VAL A 64 -16.03 -4.25 -8.24
C VAL A 64 -14.59 -4.00 -7.84
N ALA A 65 -13.95 -2.98 -8.42
CA ALA A 65 -12.52 -2.72 -8.23
C ALA A 65 -12.14 -2.55 -6.76
N ILE A 66 -12.94 -1.82 -5.97
CA ILE A 66 -12.63 -1.57 -4.56
C ILE A 66 -12.61 -2.86 -3.71
N ALA A 67 -13.47 -3.84 -4.01
CA ALA A 67 -13.45 -5.12 -3.31
C ALA A 67 -12.16 -5.90 -3.59
N ARG A 68 -11.67 -5.85 -4.82
CA ARG A 68 -10.36 -6.41 -5.20
C ARG A 68 -9.21 -5.69 -4.52
N GLU A 69 -9.27 -4.37 -4.48
CA GLU A 69 -8.25 -3.53 -3.85
C GLU A 69 -8.16 -3.80 -2.35
N VAL A 70 -9.28 -3.85 -1.65
CA VAL A 70 -9.33 -4.19 -0.21
C VAL A 70 -8.75 -5.58 0.05
N ASN A 71 -9.08 -6.57 -0.78
CA ASN A 71 -8.47 -7.90 -0.67
C ASN A 71 -6.95 -7.83 -0.89
N GLY A 72 -6.49 -7.09 -1.88
CA GLY A 72 -5.07 -6.91 -2.15
C GLY A 72 -4.31 -6.26 -0.99
N ILE A 73 -4.88 -5.21 -0.40
CA ILE A 73 -4.28 -4.51 0.75
C ILE A 73 -4.23 -5.43 1.98
N ALA A 74 -5.31 -6.14 2.28
CA ALA A 74 -5.36 -7.07 3.40
C ALA A 74 -4.36 -8.24 3.21
N ALA A 75 -4.25 -8.77 2.01
CA ALA A 75 -3.25 -9.78 1.66
C ALA A 75 -1.83 -9.24 1.86
N TYR A 76 -1.56 -8.01 1.44
CA TYR A 76 -0.28 -7.34 1.67
C TYR A 76 0.06 -7.25 3.16
N ARG A 77 -0.89 -6.80 3.99
CA ARG A 77 -0.73 -6.72 5.45
C ARG A 77 -0.49 -8.07 6.10
N ALA A 78 -1.06 -9.13 5.54
CA ALA A 78 -0.87 -10.51 5.99
C ALA A 78 0.37 -11.20 5.38
N SER A 79 1.18 -10.47 4.62
CA SER A 79 2.37 -10.98 3.92
C SER A 79 2.06 -12.05 2.86
N GLU A 80 0.84 -12.05 2.35
CA GLU A 80 0.41 -12.92 1.24
C GLU A 80 0.69 -12.20 -0.09
N TRP A 81 1.96 -12.11 -0.46
CA TRP A 81 2.45 -11.25 -1.54
C TRP A 81 1.88 -11.60 -2.92
N LYS A 82 1.76 -12.88 -3.23
CA LYS A 82 1.21 -13.34 -4.53
C LYS A 82 -0.25 -12.96 -4.68
N GLU A 83 -1.05 -13.18 -3.64
CA GLU A 83 -2.46 -12.82 -3.62
C GLU A 83 -2.63 -11.30 -3.73
N ALA A 84 -1.86 -10.54 -2.96
CA ALA A 84 -1.87 -9.08 -3.01
C ALA A 84 -1.62 -8.57 -4.42
N LEU A 85 -0.57 -9.04 -5.10
CA LEU A 85 -0.26 -8.66 -6.48
C LEU A 85 -1.38 -9.03 -7.45
N SER A 86 -1.92 -10.24 -7.34
CA SER A 86 -3.00 -10.71 -8.22
C SER A 86 -4.24 -9.84 -8.09
N GLU A 87 -4.67 -9.54 -6.87
CA GLU A 87 -5.87 -8.75 -6.60
C GLU A 87 -5.67 -7.27 -6.97
N LEU A 88 -4.51 -6.69 -6.67
CA LEU A 88 -4.21 -5.30 -7.04
C LEU A 88 -4.11 -5.11 -8.55
N ARG A 89 -3.54 -6.07 -9.28
CA ARG A 89 -3.54 -6.06 -10.74
C ARG A 89 -4.95 -6.17 -11.30
N ALA A 90 -5.79 -7.03 -10.74
CA ALA A 90 -7.19 -7.16 -11.14
C ALA A 90 -7.98 -5.87 -10.89
N ALA A 91 -7.80 -5.24 -9.72
CA ALA A 91 -8.41 -3.95 -9.41
C ALA A 91 -8.01 -2.88 -10.42
N ARG A 92 -6.73 -2.79 -10.75
CA ARG A 92 -6.21 -1.83 -11.73
C ARG A 92 -6.78 -2.05 -13.14
N ARG A 93 -6.93 -3.30 -13.57
CA ARG A 93 -7.57 -3.61 -14.86
C ARG A 93 -9.02 -3.16 -14.91
N ILE A 94 -9.73 -3.20 -13.81
CA ILE A 94 -11.14 -2.79 -13.73
C ILE A 94 -11.26 -1.25 -13.70
N SER A 95 -10.48 -0.59 -12.87
CA SER A 95 -10.59 0.86 -12.63
C SER A 95 -9.78 1.72 -13.61
N GLY A 96 -8.74 1.16 -14.22
CA GLY A 96 -7.75 1.93 -14.97
C GLY A 96 -6.77 2.68 -14.06
N GLY A 97 -5.83 3.41 -14.65
CA GLY A 97 -4.84 4.19 -13.91
C GLY A 97 -3.72 3.37 -13.28
N PRO A 98 -2.86 4.03 -12.47
CA PRO A 98 -1.67 3.40 -11.89
C PRO A 98 -1.99 2.44 -10.74
N GLY A 99 -3.15 2.56 -10.08
CA GLY A 99 -3.53 1.75 -8.93
C GLY A 99 -2.59 1.95 -7.73
N MET A 100 -2.46 0.90 -6.92
CA MET A 100 -1.60 0.85 -5.73
C MET A 100 -0.17 0.43 -6.08
N LEU A 101 0.51 1.23 -6.90
CA LEU A 101 1.80 0.87 -7.49
C LEU A 101 2.90 0.64 -6.44
N ALA A 102 2.95 1.48 -5.39
CA ALA A 102 3.91 1.32 -4.30
C ALA A 102 3.73 -0.01 -3.55
N VAL A 103 2.48 -0.38 -3.25
CA VAL A 103 2.16 -1.66 -2.60
C VAL A 103 2.53 -2.83 -3.50
N MET A 104 2.24 -2.74 -4.80
CA MET A 104 2.60 -3.77 -5.77
C MET A 104 4.12 -3.96 -5.86
N ALA A 105 4.87 -2.87 -5.88
CA ALA A 105 6.33 -2.91 -5.86
C ALA A 105 6.87 -3.55 -4.57
N ASP A 106 6.27 -3.24 -3.42
CA ASP A 106 6.68 -3.82 -2.15
C ASP A 106 6.36 -5.33 -2.07
N CYS A 107 5.27 -5.77 -2.69
CA CYS A 107 4.97 -7.19 -2.86
C CYS A 107 6.05 -7.91 -3.67
N GLU A 108 6.57 -7.29 -4.72
CA GLU A 108 7.68 -7.86 -5.51
C GLU A 108 8.94 -8.01 -4.64
N ARG A 109 9.23 -7.05 -3.78
CA ARG A 109 10.33 -7.17 -2.79
C ARG A 109 10.08 -8.34 -1.84
N GLY A 110 8.87 -8.46 -1.30
CA GLY A 110 8.47 -9.56 -0.40
C GLY A 110 8.63 -10.93 -1.04
N LEU A 111 8.46 -11.03 -2.35
CA LEU A 111 8.68 -12.24 -3.14
C LEU A 111 10.16 -12.48 -3.52
N GLY A 112 11.08 -11.65 -3.04
CA GLY A 112 12.49 -11.74 -3.37
C GLY A 112 12.82 -11.30 -4.80
N ARG A 113 12.04 -10.37 -5.35
CA ARG A 113 12.18 -9.86 -6.73
C ARG A 113 12.34 -8.33 -6.74
N PRO A 114 13.38 -7.76 -6.07
CA PRO A 114 13.56 -6.31 -6.00
C PRO A 114 13.76 -5.67 -7.39
N GLU A 115 14.30 -6.38 -8.37
CA GLU A 115 14.45 -5.89 -9.74
C GLU A 115 13.08 -5.59 -10.36
N LYS A 116 12.06 -6.40 -10.09
CA LYS A 116 10.69 -6.18 -10.58
C LYS A 116 10.04 -4.98 -9.91
N ALA A 117 10.36 -4.72 -8.63
CA ALA A 117 9.94 -3.48 -7.97
C ALA A 117 10.52 -2.26 -8.71
N LEU A 118 11.79 -2.28 -9.09
CA LEU A 118 12.43 -1.21 -9.83
C LEU A 118 11.82 -1.03 -11.24
N GLU A 119 11.44 -2.12 -11.91
CA GLU A 119 10.73 -2.05 -13.20
C GLU A 119 9.39 -1.31 -13.06
N LEU A 120 8.62 -1.59 -12.01
CA LEU A 120 7.37 -0.86 -11.73
C LEU A 120 7.62 0.64 -11.54
N GLY A 121 8.70 1.01 -10.88
CA GLY A 121 9.10 2.40 -10.70
C GLY A 121 9.46 3.14 -11.99
N ARG A 122 9.82 2.42 -13.04
CA ARG A 122 10.14 2.96 -14.36
C ARG A 122 8.97 2.91 -15.34
N SER A 123 7.83 2.36 -14.93
CA SER A 123 6.65 2.23 -15.77
C SER A 123 6.04 3.60 -16.10
N GLU A 124 5.27 3.66 -17.18
CA GLU A 124 4.53 4.88 -17.52
C GLU A 124 3.50 5.24 -16.46
N GLU A 125 2.89 4.24 -15.85
CA GLU A 125 1.92 4.41 -14.76
C GLU A 125 2.52 5.13 -13.54
N ALA A 126 3.82 4.95 -13.29
CA ALA A 126 4.50 5.65 -12.20
C ALA A 126 4.51 7.17 -12.39
N LYS A 127 4.49 7.63 -13.63
CA LYS A 127 4.45 9.07 -13.96
C LYS A 127 3.10 9.73 -13.69
N GLU A 128 2.04 8.91 -13.58
CA GLU A 128 0.67 9.38 -13.31
C GLU A 128 0.36 9.53 -11.82
N LEU A 129 1.28 9.12 -10.93
CA LEU A 129 1.07 9.18 -9.49
C LEU A 129 1.04 10.62 -8.98
N ASP A 130 0.14 10.90 -8.02
CA ASP A 130 0.20 12.13 -7.24
C ASP A 130 1.47 12.17 -6.36
N LYS A 131 1.73 13.33 -5.75
CA LYS A 131 2.96 13.53 -4.95
C LYS A 131 3.07 12.55 -3.79
N GLU A 132 1.97 12.28 -3.07
CA GLU A 132 1.97 11.38 -1.93
C GLU A 132 2.26 9.94 -2.36
N SER A 133 1.56 9.46 -3.38
CA SER A 133 1.76 8.12 -3.94
C SER A 133 3.16 7.95 -4.55
N ALA A 134 3.68 8.97 -5.21
CA ALA A 134 5.05 8.98 -5.74
C ALA A 134 6.09 8.92 -4.60
N THR A 135 5.85 9.61 -3.50
CA THR A 135 6.70 9.55 -2.31
C THR A 135 6.73 8.13 -1.70
N GLU A 136 5.57 7.50 -1.55
CA GLU A 136 5.49 6.12 -1.07
C GLU A 136 6.21 5.14 -2.01
N LEU A 137 6.07 5.31 -3.32
CA LEU A 137 6.81 4.52 -4.30
C LEU A 137 8.32 4.71 -4.16
N ALA A 138 8.81 5.94 -4.00
CA ALA A 138 10.23 6.23 -3.82
C ALA A 138 10.81 5.52 -2.58
N ILE A 139 10.06 5.46 -1.48
CA ILE A 139 10.46 4.74 -0.26
C ILE A 139 10.64 3.24 -0.57
N VAL A 140 9.69 2.64 -1.27
CA VAL A 140 9.76 1.22 -1.66
C VAL A 140 10.92 0.95 -2.60
N LEU A 141 11.13 1.82 -3.59
CA LEU A 141 12.23 1.67 -4.56
C LEU A 141 13.59 1.80 -3.89
N ALA A 142 13.74 2.71 -2.93
CA ALA A 142 14.96 2.79 -2.12
C ALA A 142 15.19 1.50 -1.34
N GLY A 143 14.15 0.92 -0.75
CA GLY A 143 14.20 -0.40 -0.12
C GLY A 143 14.64 -1.50 -1.08
N ALA A 144 14.15 -1.49 -2.32
CA ALA A 144 14.56 -2.43 -3.36
C ALA A 144 16.06 -2.28 -3.70
N ARG A 145 16.59 -1.06 -3.74
CA ARG A 145 18.02 -0.81 -3.91
C ARG A 145 18.83 -1.36 -2.75
N LEU A 146 18.35 -1.21 -1.52
CA LEU A 146 19.01 -1.79 -0.35
C LEU A 146 18.97 -3.33 -0.38
N ASP A 147 17.87 -3.93 -0.84
CA ASP A 147 17.77 -5.38 -1.02
C ASP A 147 18.81 -5.91 -2.02
N LEU A 148 19.22 -5.09 -2.99
CA LEU A 148 20.23 -5.39 -3.98
C LEU A 148 21.66 -4.98 -3.56
N ASP A 149 21.83 -4.57 -2.31
CA ASP A 149 23.10 -4.05 -1.80
C ASP A 149 23.65 -2.86 -2.62
N GLN A 150 22.75 -1.92 -2.94
CA GLN A 150 23.03 -0.70 -3.69
C GLN A 150 22.68 0.55 -2.85
N PRO A 151 23.37 0.80 -1.72
CA PRO A 151 22.98 1.86 -0.80
C PRO A 151 23.12 3.26 -1.40
N GLU A 152 24.12 3.53 -2.22
CA GLU A 152 24.27 4.84 -2.89
C GLU A 152 23.11 5.11 -3.87
N SER A 153 22.65 4.09 -4.58
CA SER A 153 21.47 4.20 -5.44
C SER A 153 20.20 4.44 -4.65
N ALA A 154 20.08 3.85 -3.46
CA ALA A 154 18.97 4.13 -2.55
C ALA A 154 18.98 5.59 -2.10
N VAL A 155 20.12 6.14 -1.74
CA VAL A 155 20.27 7.56 -1.38
C VAL A 155 19.80 8.45 -2.53
N VAL A 156 20.26 8.22 -3.75
CA VAL A 156 19.86 8.99 -4.93
C VAL A 156 18.34 8.90 -5.18
N THR A 157 17.76 7.72 -5.01
CA THR A 157 16.32 7.51 -5.17
C THR A 157 15.51 8.40 -4.23
N ILE A 158 15.92 8.49 -2.97
CA ILE A 158 15.24 9.36 -2.00
C ILE A 158 15.51 10.84 -2.28
N GLN A 159 16.73 11.21 -2.65
CA GLN A 159 17.06 12.60 -3.00
C GLN A 159 16.18 13.15 -4.12
N ARG A 160 15.88 12.33 -5.12
CA ARG A 160 14.98 12.70 -6.23
C ARG A 160 13.54 12.96 -5.78
N ALA A 161 13.12 12.34 -4.68
CA ALA A 161 11.81 12.58 -4.07
C ALA A 161 11.79 13.84 -3.20
N GLN A 162 12.93 14.54 -3.06
CA GLN A 162 13.07 15.84 -2.37
C GLN A 162 12.61 15.81 -0.90
N PRO A 163 13.29 15.06 -0.02
CA PRO A 163 12.96 15.04 1.40
C PRO A 163 13.10 16.45 2.00
N ASP A 164 12.14 16.85 2.83
CA ASP A 164 12.11 18.14 3.50
C ASP A 164 12.03 17.96 5.01
N ARG A 165 13.06 18.46 5.72
CA ARG A 165 13.16 18.43 7.18
C ARG A 165 12.07 19.28 7.88
N ASN A 166 11.52 20.24 7.20
CA ASN A 166 10.53 21.18 7.76
C ASN A 166 9.10 20.66 7.61
N ASP A 167 8.86 19.72 6.71
CA ASP A 167 7.55 19.11 6.54
C ASP A 167 7.30 18.05 7.61
N ARG A 168 6.20 18.21 8.36
CA ARG A 168 5.79 17.32 9.45
C ARG A 168 4.65 16.37 9.05
N GLY A 169 4.27 16.35 7.78
CA GLY A 169 3.31 15.38 7.26
C GLY A 169 3.82 13.94 7.40
N VAL A 170 2.90 13.00 7.53
CA VAL A 170 3.24 11.58 7.73
C VAL A 170 4.12 11.05 6.60
N SER A 171 3.76 11.32 5.34
CA SER A 171 4.56 10.89 4.18
C SER A 171 5.94 11.54 4.16
N ALA A 172 6.04 12.81 4.54
CA ALA A 172 7.32 13.52 4.60
C ALA A 172 8.22 12.96 5.70
N CYS A 173 7.67 12.65 6.88
CA CYS A 173 8.41 12.00 7.96
C CYS A 173 8.88 10.60 7.57
N ARG A 174 8.05 9.83 6.87
CA ARG A 174 8.42 8.50 6.36
C ARG A 174 9.55 8.60 5.32
N LEU A 175 9.49 9.59 4.43
CA LEU A 175 10.54 9.84 3.44
C LEU A 175 11.85 10.22 4.12
N SER A 176 11.81 11.10 5.12
CA SER A 176 12.99 11.49 5.90
C SER A 176 13.61 10.30 6.63
N TYR A 177 12.79 9.44 7.22
CA TYR A 177 13.26 8.20 7.86
C TYR A 177 13.91 7.25 6.85
N ALA A 178 13.29 7.05 5.70
CA ALA A 178 13.85 6.24 4.62
C ALA A 178 15.18 6.81 4.11
N TYR A 179 15.29 8.14 4.04
CA TYR A 179 16.54 8.82 3.68
C TYR A 179 17.64 8.53 4.69
N ALA A 180 17.32 8.67 5.99
CA ALA A 180 18.28 8.35 7.05
C ALA A 180 18.76 6.90 6.99
N ASN A 181 17.86 5.95 6.75
CA ASN A 181 18.22 4.54 6.57
C ASN A 181 19.14 4.30 5.38
N ALA A 182 18.87 4.94 4.24
CA ALA A 182 19.70 4.82 3.05
C ALA A 182 21.10 5.41 3.28
N LEU A 183 21.18 6.57 3.93
CA LEU A 183 22.44 7.21 4.31
C LEU A 183 23.26 6.33 5.26
N LEU A 184 22.61 5.75 6.26
CA LEU A 184 23.25 4.83 7.20
C LEU A 184 23.81 3.60 6.47
N ALA A 185 23.04 3.00 5.57
CA ALA A 185 23.49 1.86 4.76
C ALA A 185 24.67 2.22 3.85
N ALA A 186 24.75 3.47 3.39
CA ALA A 186 25.87 3.99 2.59
C ALA A 186 27.11 4.40 3.42
N GLY A 187 27.06 4.21 4.75
CA GLY A 187 28.16 4.59 5.65
C GLY A 187 28.24 6.09 5.96
N ARG A 188 27.22 6.87 5.60
CA ARG A 188 27.13 8.32 5.83
C ARG A 188 26.44 8.60 7.15
N ASN A 189 27.08 8.19 8.26
CA ASN A 189 26.46 8.13 9.59
C ASN A 189 26.06 9.49 10.16
N ASP A 190 26.88 10.53 9.98
CA ASP A 190 26.57 11.86 10.52
C ASP A 190 25.35 12.47 9.85
N GLU A 191 25.25 12.36 8.52
CA GLU A 191 24.08 12.82 7.76
C GLU A 191 22.84 12.01 8.13
N ALA A 192 22.97 10.68 8.30
CA ALA A 192 21.89 9.82 8.71
C ALA A 192 21.33 10.25 10.07
N HIS A 193 22.21 10.54 11.02
CA HIS A 193 21.83 10.98 12.37
C HIS A 193 20.99 12.27 12.33
N GLU A 194 21.43 13.25 11.56
CA GLU A 194 20.68 14.51 11.37
C GLU A 194 19.24 14.27 10.87
N TRP A 195 19.07 13.35 9.93
CA TRP A 195 17.74 13.04 9.39
C TRP A 195 16.88 12.22 10.36
N PHE A 196 17.47 11.30 11.13
CA PHE A 196 16.73 10.59 12.18
C PHE A 196 16.21 11.53 13.27
N GLU A 197 16.98 12.53 13.69
CA GLU A 197 16.55 13.50 14.69
C GLU A 197 15.27 14.24 14.27
N HIS A 198 15.10 14.51 12.99
CA HIS A 198 13.92 15.20 12.46
C HIS A 198 12.66 14.32 12.42
N THR A 199 12.79 13.01 12.48
CA THR A 199 11.64 12.09 12.45
C THR A 199 11.04 11.84 13.84
N ILE A 200 11.76 12.14 14.90
CA ILE A 200 11.39 11.90 16.30
C ILE A 200 10.73 13.15 16.96
N ALA A 201 11.01 14.29 16.41
CA ALA A 201 10.44 15.56 16.91
C ALA A 201 9.00 15.79 16.36
#